data_771b7082f250b43ea66b8bfa48eb33d5
#
_entry.id   771b7082f250b43ea66b8bfa48eb33d5
#
_cell.length_a   1.000
_cell.length_b   1.000
_cell.length_c   1.000
_cell.angle_alpha   90.00
_cell.angle_beta   90.00
_cell.angle_gamma   90.00
#
_symmetry.space_group_name_H-M   'P 1'
#
loop_
_entity.id
_entity.type
_entity.pdbx_description
1 polymer ?
#
loop_
_entity_poly.entity_id
_entity_poly.type
_entity_poly.pdbx_seq_one_letter_code
_entity_poly.pdbx_strand_id
1 'polypeptide(L)'
;MGASQSRAARPATPARLISRRHITLAGLAVLMAGCQVIPKGPVAPPPAPAPEPSATALPTDSGRHRIALLLPMSGDTGAIGQTIANATTMALLDTNASNLRITTYDTAKGEAVAARQAVADGNKLILGPLFADSIPAVVEATRGRKIPAISFSNDASVAGGNVFVMGQIPEQSIRRTVQFARARGSSKFAVLAPEGDYGQRSVSALENALRQFGGTLTARQNYTRGNTSIVGAASRLRSAGGYDTVLIADAARLSLQAAGELQRGARARILGTDLWAGDAALAGAPALNGALFSAVSDQRFRRFAESYEARFGAKPARVATLGYDAVLLTLRVARDWKVGSDFPQAQLYDAGGFLGVDGAFRFGRSGVIERALEVREVRGREVIAVDAAPQGFGG
;
A
#
# COMPACT_ATOMS: atom_id res chain seq x y z
N MET A 1 66.82 -17.03 10.58
CA MET A 1 66.63 -17.79 11.84
C MET A 1 65.17 -18.09 11.93
N GLY A 2 64.69 -19.15 11.64
CA GLY A 2 64.73 -20.53 12.09
C GLY A 2 63.32 -20.86 12.41
N ALA A 3 62.66 -21.61 11.62
CA ALA A 3 62.30 -23.04 11.72
C ALA A 3 61.27 -23.25 12.89
N SER A 4 60.21 -23.97 12.77
CA SER A 4 60.00 -25.35 12.31
C SER A 4 58.50 -25.68 12.45
N GLN A 5 57.88 -26.22 11.44
CA GLN A 5 57.15 -27.45 11.29
C GLN A 5 56.66 -28.18 12.58
N SER A 6 55.42 -28.56 12.60
CA SER A 6 55.06 -29.97 12.82
C SER A 6 53.61 -30.29 12.41
N ARG A 7 53.52 -31.22 11.56
CA ARG A 7 52.51 -32.11 11.01
C ARG A 7 52.23 -33.27 11.97
N ALA A 8 51.01 -33.69 12.18
CA ALA A 8 50.61 -35.09 12.46
C ALA A 8 49.10 -35.16 12.42
N ALA A 9 48.48 -35.80 11.53
CA ALA A 9 48.28 -37.23 11.25
C ALA A 9 46.95 -37.71 11.81
N ARG A 10 46.06 -38.10 10.93
CA ARG A 10 44.84 -38.96 11.13
C ARG A 10 45.25 -40.35 11.66
N PRO A 11 44.34 -41.08 12.24
CA PRO A 11 44.13 -42.42 11.71
C PRO A 11 42.63 -42.80 11.42
N ALA A 12 42.60 -43.76 10.53
CA ALA A 12 41.44 -44.35 9.89
C ALA A 12 40.79 -45.48 10.72
N THR A 13 39.54 -45.72 10.39
CA THR A 13 38.67 -46.92 10.41
C THR A 13 39.15 -48.25 11.03
N PRO A 14 38.23 -49.12 11.53
CA PRO A 14 37.84 -50.19 10.62
C PRO A 14 36.35 -50.61 10.61
N ALA A 15 35.97 -51.04 9.43
CA ALA A 15 34.78 -51.82 9.13
C ALA A 15 34.81 -53.22 9.80
N ARG A 16 33.67 -53.72 10.24
CA ARG A 16 33.48 -55.15 10.49
C ARG A 16 32.28 -55.70 9.71
N LEU A 17 32.61 -56.47 8.74
CA LEU A 17 31.83 -57.56 8.14
C LEU A 17 31.73 -58.72 9.13
N ILE A 18 30.60 -59.37 9.25
CA ILE A 18 30.41 -60.80 9.61
C ILE A 18 28.95 -61.07 9.26
N SER A 19 28.65 -61.86 8.34
CA SER A 19 28.78 -63.30 8.03
C SER A 19 27.44 -64.00 8.22
N ARG A 20 27.03 -64.61 7.10
CA ARG A 20 25.96 -65.56 6.91
C ARG A 20 26.21 -66.83 7.72
N ARG A 21 25.16 -67.45 8.18
CA ARG A 21 24.88 -68.90 8.25
C ARG A 21 24.05 -69.27 9.47
N HIS A 22 22.93 -69.88 9.30
CA HIS A 22 22.51 -71.29 9.47
C HIS A 22 20.98 -71.27 9.51
N ILE A 23 20.19 -71.75 8.58
CA ILE A 23 19.87 -73.11 8.08
C ILE A 23 19.39 -74.05 9.22
N THR A 24 18.13 -74.43 9.04
CA THR A 24 17.45 -75.69 9.09
C THR A 24 16.60 -76.04 10.28
N LEU A 25 15.46 -76.57 9.87
CA LEU A 25 14.64 -77.76 10.26
C LEU A 25 13.59 -77.48 11.36
N ALA A 26 12.42 -77.67 11.01
CA ALA A 26 11.47 -78.74 10.72
C ALA A 26 10.37 -78.84 11.78
N GLY A 27 9.14 -79.05 11.38
CA GLY A 27 8.07 -79.43 12.24
C GLY A 27 6.68 -79.25 11.59
N LEU A 28 6.36 -80.20 10.77
CA LEU A 28 5.04 -80.55 10.25
C LEU A 28 4.03 -80.83 11.42
N ALA A 29 2.89 -80.16 11.41
CA ALA A 29 1.67 -80.71 12.06
C ALA A 29 0.45 -80.22 11.25
N VAL A 30 -0.08 -81.12 10.47
CA VAL A 30 -1.40 -81.15 9.86
C VAL A 30 -2.45 -81.36 11.00
N LEU A 31 -3.58 -80.60 10.91
CA LEU A 31 -4.93 -81.11 11.24
C LEU A 31 -5.94 -79.98 11.05
N MET A 32 -6.65 -80.08 9.96
CA MET A 32 -8.07 -80.45 9.88
C MET A 32 -9.06 -79.39 10.34
N ALA A 33 -9.68 -78.88 9.32
CA ALA A 33 -11.11 -78.91 9.06
C ALA A 33 -12.00 -77.95 9.86
N GLY A 34 -12.63 -77.12 9.14
CA GLY A 34 -13.78 -76.34 9.59
C GLY A 34 -14.23 -75.39 8.49
N CYS A 35 -14.76 -75.90 7.38
CA CYS A 35 -15.51 -75.11 6.45
C CYS A 35 -16.79 -74.61 7.11
N GLN A 36 -16.81 -73.42 7.67
CA GLN A 36 -18.06 -72.69 7.86
C GLN A 36 -18.23 -71.76 6.66
N VAL A 37 -19.11 -72.16 5.77
CA VAL A 37 -19.64 -71.34 4.71
C VAL A 37 -20.61 -70.31 5.35
N ILE A 38 -20.12 -69.15 5.69
CA ILE A 38 -20.97 -67.98 6.01
C ILE A 38 -21.45 -67.43 4.66
N PRO A 39 -22.76 -67.34 4.39
CA PRO A 39 -23.24 -66.66 3.19
C PRO A 39 -22.80 -65.19 3.24
N LYS A 40 -21.94 -64.76 2.33
CA LYS A 40 -21.67 -63.34 2.12
C LYS A 40 -22.95 -62.73 1.58
N GLY A 41 -23.64 -61.96 2.40
CA GLY A 41 -24.65 -61.01 1.93
C GLY A 41 -24.01 -60.04 0.93
N PRO A 42 -24.77 -59.42 0.07
CA PRO A 42 -24.25 -58.50 -0.90
C PRO A 42 -23.46 -57.39 -0.20
N VAL A 43 -22.14 -57.35 -0.45
CA VAL A 43 -21.28 -56.24 0.00
C VAL A 43 -21.76 -55.00 -0.67
N ALA A 44 -22.30 -54.04 0.08
CA ALA A 44 -22.61 -52.74 -0.44
C ALA A 44 -21.35 -52.19 -1.13
N PRO A 45 -21.47 -51.64 -2.34
CA PRO A 45 -20.34 -51.01 -2.98
C PRO A 45 -19.74 -49.92 -2.05
N PRO A 46 -18.42 -49.77 -1.99
CA PRO A 46 -17.80 -48.75 -1.17
C PRO A 46 -18.42 -47.40 -1.55
N PRO A 47 -18.72 -46.50 -0.60
CA PRO A 47 -19.24 -45.19 -0.91
C PRO A 47 -18.30 -44.53 -1.93
N ALA A 48 -18.89 -43.96 -2.97
CA ALA A 48 -18.14 -43.19 -3.97
C ALA A 48 -17.23 -42.21 -3.26
N PRO A 49 -15.95 -42.05 -3.69
CA PRO A 49 -15.07 -41.05 -3.11
C PRO A 49 -15.80 -39.70 -3.14
N ALA A 50 -15.80 -38.99 -2.01
CA ALA A 50 -16.30 -37.60 -2.01
C ALA A 50 -15.62 -36.84 -3.15
N PRO A 51 -16.36 -36.07 -3.94
CA PRO A 51 -15.75 -35.32 -5.02
C PRO A 51 -14.60 -34.46 -4.44
N GLU A 52 -13.41 -34.63 -4.99
CA GLU A 52 -12.26 -33.80 -4.62
C GLU A 52 -12.67 -32.34 -4.81
N PRO A 53 -12.37 -31.45 -3.83
CA PRO A 53 -12.69 -30.03 -3.98
C PRO A 53 -12.02 -29.55 -5.26
N SER A 54 -12.80 -29.00 -6.18
CA SER A 54 -12.26 -28.38 -7.40
C SER A 54 -11.22 -27.35 -6.99
N ALA A 55 -9.98 -27.51 -7.40
CA ALA A 55 -8.86 -26.61 -7.08
C ALA A 55 -9.11 -25.17 -7.59
N THR A 56 -10.17 -24.95 -8.37
CA THR A 56 -10.55 -23.67 -8.99
C THR A 56 -11.77 -23.02 -8.34
N ALA A 57 -12.53 -23.69 -7.50
CA ALA A 57 -13.69 -23.11 -6.84
C ALA A 57 -13.37 -22.68 -5.40
N LEU A 58 -13.56 -21.39 -5.11
CA LEU A 58 -13.48 -20.91 -3.72
C LEU A 58 -14.58 -21.56 -2.88
N PRO A 59 -14.30 -21.93 -1.60
CA PRO A 59 -15.30 -22.48 -0.71
C PRO A 59 -16.52 -21.59 -0.65
N THR A 60 -17.72 -22.16 -0.72
CA THR A 60 -18.98 -21.44 -0.50
C THR A 60 -18.98 -20.92 0.93
N ASP A 61 -18.90 -19.61 1.07
CA ASP A 61 -18.98 -18.92 2.33
C ASP A 61 -20.16 -17.97 2.29
N SER A 62 -21.32 -18.47 2.72
CA SER A 62 -22.56 -17.71 2.73
C SER A 62 -22.72 -16.81 3.97
N GLY A 63 -21.85 -16.98 4.96
CA GLY A 63 -21.91 -16.26 6.24
C GLY A 63 -21.08 -14.99 6.29
N ARG A 64 -20.26 -14.69 5.28
CA ARG A 64 -19.35 -13.56 5.27
C ARG A 64 -19.48 -12.68 4.03
N HIS A 65 -19.15 -11.40 4.18
CA HIS A 65 -19.05 -10.49 3.05
C HIS A 65 -17.82 -10.83 2.21
N ARG A 66 -18.02 -11.08 0.92
CA ARG A 66 -16.94 -11.39 -0.03
C ARG A 66 -16.37 -10.11 -0.60
N ILE A 67 -15.07 -9.96 -0.47
CA ILE A 67 -14.32 -8.76 -0.86
C ILE A 67 -13.09 -9.20 -1.65
N ALA A 68 -12.86 -8.59 -2.80
CA ALA A 68 -11.64 -8.77 -3.56
C ALA A 68 -10.58 -7.75 -3.15
N LEU A 69 -9.33 -8.18 -3.02
CA LEU A 69 -8.16 -7.33 -2.88
C LEU A 69 -7.31 -7.46 -4.14
N LEU A 70 -7.32 -6.42 -4.98
CA LEU A 70 -6.61 -6.40 -6.26
C LEU A 70 -5.27 -5.68 -6.10
N LEU A 71 -4.17 -6.43 -6.11
CA LEU A 71 -2.81 -5.92 -5.90
C LEU A 71 -1.81 -6.58 -6.84
N PRO A 72 -0.71 -5.90 -7.22
CA PRO A 72 0.42 -6.57 -7.86
C PRO A 72 1.15 -7.40 -6.81
N MET A 73 1.05 -8.73 -6.89
CA MET A 73 1.68 -9.63 -5.92
C MET A 73 2.99 -10.23 -6.42
N SER A 74 3.35 -9.96 -7.68
CA SER A 74 4.55 -10.46 -8.34
C SER A 74 5.22 -9.37 -9.18
N GLY A 75 6.41 -9.67 -9.74
CA GLY A 75 7.20 -8.71 -10.53
C GLY A 75 7.79 -7.56 -9.69
N ASP A 76 8.21 -6.49 -10.36
CA ASP A 76 8.95 -5.37 -9.76
C ASP A 76 8.15 -4.60 -8.69
N THR A 77 6.84 -4.64 -8.78
CA THR A 77 5.94 -3.97 -7.82
C THR A 77 5.34 -4.92 -6.78
N GLY A 78 5.71 -6.20 -6.81
CA GLY A 78 5.18 -7.23 -5.93
C GLY A 78 5.40 -6.94 -4.44
N ALA A 79 6.56 -6.37 -4.08
CA ALA A 79 6.87 -6.01 -2.70
C ALA A 79 5.91 -4.95 -2.14
N ILE A 80 5.46 -3.99 -2.98
CA ILE A 80 4.48 -2.98 -2.57
C ILE A 80 3.11 -3.62 -2.37
N GLY A 81 2.70 -4.49 -3.29
CA GLY A 81 1.45 -5.24 -3.14
C GLY A 81 1.43 -6.11 -1.89
N GLN A 82 2.52 -6.83 -1.63
CA GLN A 82 2.66 -7.67 -0.44
C GLN A 82 2.55 -6.85 0.86
N THR A 83 3.16 -5.66 0.90
CA THR A 83 3.10 -4.82 2.11
C THR A 83 1.67 -4.33 2.40
N ILE A 84 0.86 -4.06 1.37
CA ILE A 84 -0.56 -3.71 1.52
C ILE A 84 -1.38 -4.94 1.94
N ALA A 85 -1.14 -6.10 1.34
CA ALA A 85 -1.82 -7.35 1.68
C ALA A 85 -1.55 -7.77 3.14
N ASN A 86 -0.32 -7.64 3.60
CA ASN A 86 0.06 -7.87 4.99
C ASN A 86 -0.71 -6.95 5.94
N ALA A 87 -0.79 -5.65 5.62
CA ALA A 87 -1.54 -4.68 6.42
C ALA A 87 -3.05 -4.96 6.43
N THR A 88 -3.61 -5.43 5.31
CA THR A 88 -4.99 -5.90 5.22
C THR A 88 -5.23 -7.09 6.15
N THR A 89 -4.32 -8.07 6.14
CA THR A 89 -4.37 -9.22 7.05
C THR A 89 -4.25 -8.80 8.51
N MET A 90 -3.33 -7.87 8.80
CA MET A 90 -3.16 -7.32 10.15
C MET A 90 -4.44 -6.66 10.65
N ALA A 91 -5.12 -5.87 9.81
CA ALA A 91 -6.38 -5.23 10.18
C ALA A 91 -7.50 -6.25 10.49
N LEU A 92 -7.61 -7.33 9.70
CA LEU A 92 -8.56 -8.41 9.97
C LEU A 92 -8.32 -9.08 11.31
N LEU A 93 -7.05 -9.31 11.66
CA LEU A 93 -6.65 -9.92 12.93
C LEU A 93 -6.88 -8.98 14.11
N ASP A 94 -6.45 -7.72 14.00
CA ASP A 94 -6.58 -6.71 15.06
C ASP A 94 -8.03 -6.38 15.40
N THR A 95 -8.91 -6.46 14.42
CA THR A 95 -10.34 -6.16 14.56
C THR A 95 -11.20 -7.40 14.80
N ASN A 96 -10.60 -8.60 14.79
CA ASN A 96 -11.30 -9.87 14.84
C ASN A 96 -12.49 -9.94 13.85
N ALA A 97 -12.23 -9.52 12.60
CA ALA A 97 -13.23 -9.33 11.56
C ALA A 97 -13.72 -10.68 10.99
N SER A 98 -14.48 -11.42 11.76
CA SER A 98 -14.99 -12.74 11.38
C SER A 98 -16.07 -12.69 10.28
N ASN A 99 -16.70 -11.52 10.07
CA ASN A 99 -17.76 -11.29 9.08
C ASN A 99 -17.25 -10.90 7.68
N LEU A 100 -15.93 -10.71 7.52
CA LEU A 100 -15.32 -10.39 6.23
C LEU A 100 -14.52 -11.58 5.68
N ARG A 101 -14.59 -11.79 4.38
CA ARG A 101 -13.72 -12.68 3.62
C ARG A 101 -13.04 -11.88 2.51
N ILE A 102 -11.75 -11.65 2.66
CA ILE A 102 -10.94 -10.92 1.67
C ILE A 102 -10.10 -11.95 0.90
N THR A 103 -10.23 -11.94 -0.44
CA THR A 103 -9.45 -12.78 -1.35
C THR A 103 -8.57 -11.91 -2.20
N THR A 104 -7.26 -12.21 -2.23
CA THR A 104 -6.28 -11.44 -3.01
C THR A 104 -6.17 -11.98 -4.43
N TYR A 105 -6.16 -11.09 -5.42
CA TYR A 105 -5.99 -11.36 -6.84
C TYR A 105 -4.78 -10.59 -7.36
N ASP A 106 -3.86 -11.30 -8.01
CA ASP A 106 -2.60 -10.74 -8.51
C ASP A 106 -2.82 -9.98 -9.83
N THR A 107 -2.78 -8.65 -9.77
CA THR A 107 -2.94 -7.80 -10.96
C THR A 107 -1.70 -7.84 -11.86
N ALA A 108 -0.52 -8.21 -11.37
CA ALA A 108 0.68 -8.34 -12.20
C ALA A 108 0.60 -9.47 -13.22
N LYS A 109 -0.32 -10.43 -13.04
CA LYS A 109 -0.63 -11.49 -14.01
C LYS A 109 -1.69 -11.10 -15.05
N GLY A 110 -2.15 -9.86 -15.01
CA GLY A 110 -3.14 -9.27 -15.89
C GLY A 110 -4.34 -8.70 -15.15
N GLU A 111 -4.48 -7.38 -15.16
CA GLU A 111 -5.52 -6.64 -14.42
C GLU A 111 -6.92 -7.09 -14.82
N ALA A 112 -7.16 -7.26 -16.12
CA ALA A 112 -8.46 -7.67 -16.64
C ALA A 112 -8.83 -9.10 -16.22
N VAL A 113 -7.86 -10.00 -16.11
CA VAL A 113 -8.08 -11.38 -15.64
C VAL A 113 -8.42 -11.35 -14.16
N ALA A 114 -7.61 -10.66 -13.35
CA ALA A 114 -7.82 -10.52 -11.91
C ALA A 114 -9.19 -9.90 -11.58
N ALA A 115 -9.57 -8.83 -12.28
CA ALA A 115 -10.85 -8.15 -12.06
C ALA A 115 -12.04 -9.03 -12.45
N ARG A 116 -11.99 -9.71 -13.61
CA ARG A 116 -13.07 -10.64 -14.02
C ARG A 116 -13.21 -11.82 -13.06
N GLN A 117 -12.08 -12.40 -12.63
CA GLN A 117 -12.10 -13.48 -11.65
C GLN A 117 -12.71 -13.03 -10.32
N ALA A 118 -12.32 -11.85 -9.82
CA ALA A 118 -12.88 -11.29 -8.61
C ALA A 118 -14.40 -11.15 -8.67
N VAL A 119 -14.91 -10.71 -9.82
CA VAL A 119 -16.36 -10.58 -10.06
C VAL A 119 -17.04 -11.95 -10.18
N ALA A 120 -16.43 -12.90 -10.88
CA ALA A 120 -16.95 -14.26 -11.05
C ALA A 120 -17.06 -15.02 -9.72
N ASP A 121 -16.10 -14.79 -8.81
CA ASP A 121 -16.08 -15.37 -7.46
C ASP A 121 -17.13 -14.76 -6.52
N GLY A 122 -17.96 -13.83 -7.00
CA GLY A 122 -19.08 -13.26 -6.28
C GLY A 122 -18.69 -12.21 -5.22
N ASN A 123 -17.54 -11.58 -5.36
CA ASN A 123 -17.18 -10.45 -4.51
C ASN A 123 -18.11 -9.27 -4.74
N LYS A 124 -18.44 -8.56 -3.68
CA LYS A 124 -19.40 -7.43 -3.66
C LYS A 124 -18.72 -6.08 -3.45
N LEU A 125 -17.45 -6.09 -3.16
CA LEU A 125 -16.56 -4.93 -3.02
C LEU A 125 -15.19 -5.30 -3.56
N ILE A 126 -14.53 -4.35 -4.22
CA ILE A 126 -13.14 -4.44 -4.65
C ILE A 126 -12.32 -3.42 -3.86
N LEU A 127 -11.28 -3.86 -3.15
CA LEU A 127 -10.22 -3.05 -2.56
C LEU A 127 -9.03 -3.06 -3.51
N GLY A 128 -8.57 -1.89 -3.92
CA GLY A 128 -7.66 -1.76 -5.05
C GLY A 128 -8.40 -1.38 -6.34
N PRO A 129 -7.71 -1.38 -7.48
CA PRO A 129 -6.30 -1.69 -7.68
C PRO A 129 -5.36 -0.59 -7.14
N LEU A 130 -4.06 -0.89 -7.13
CA LEU A 130 -3.04 0.06 -6.67
C LEU A 130 -2.76 1.17 -7.69
N PHE A 131 -2.71 0.82 -8.98
CA PHE A 131 -2.33 1.75 -10.04
C PHE A 131 -3.54 2.25 -10.83
N ALA A 132 -3.45 3.51 -11.27
CA ALA A 132 -4.48 4.17 -12.08
C ALA A 132 -4.75 3.41 -13.40
N ASP A 133 -3.69 2.93 -14.04
CA ASP A 133 -3.75 2.23 -15.33
C ASP A 133 -4.55 0.91 -15.27
N SER A 134 -4.70 0.33 -14.07
CA SER A 134 -5.52 -0.88 -13.87
C SER A 134 -7.03 -0.58 -13.71
N ILE A 135 -7.43 0.69 -13.54
CA ILE A 135 -8.83 1.06 -13.29
C ILE A 135 -9.75 0.75 -14.48
N PRO A 136 -9.38 1.01 -15.75
CA PRO A 136 -10.23 0.69 -16.87
C PRO A 136 -10.64 -0.79 -16.91
N ALA A 137 -9.73 -1.69 -16.57
CA ALA A 137 -10.00 -3.13 -16.52
C ALA A 137 -11.02 -3.48 -15.41
N VAL A 138 -10.96 -2.82 -14.26
CA VAL A 138 -11.91 -2.99 -13.15
C VAL A 138 -13.27 -2.46 -13.53
N VAL A 139 -13.35 -1.26 -14.13
CA VAL A 139 -14.61 -0.65 -14.61
C VAL A 139 -15.30 -1.57 -15.62
N GLU A 140 -14.54 -2.12 -16.57
CA GLU A 140 -15.07 -3.06 -17.56
C GLU A 140 -15.60 -4.35 -16.91
N ALA A 141 -14.85 -4.93 -15.97
CA ALA A 141 -15.25 -6.16 -15.29
C ALA A 141 -16.52 -5.97 -14.41
N THR A 142 -16.72 -4.77 -13.87
CA THR A 142 -17.86 -4.43 -13.01
C THR A 142 -19.03 -3.79 -13.77
N ARG A 143 -18.92 -3.64 -15.09
CA ARG A 143 -19.94 -3.00 -15.93
C ARG A 143 -21.31 -3.64 -15.71
N GLY A 144 -22.33 -2.81 -15.48
CA GLY A 144 -23.70 -3.26 -15.21
C GLY A 144 -23.92 -3.97 -13.88
N ARG A 145 -22.90 -3.98 -13.00
CA ARG A 145 -22.95 -4.57 -11.66
C ARG A 145 -22.80 -3.50 -10.58
N LYS A 146 -23.43 -3.73 -9.44
CA LYS A 146 -23.33 -2.82 -8.28
C LYS A 146 -22.14 -3.23 -7.38
N ILE A 147 -20.94 -3.30 -7.98
CA ILE A 147 -19.70 -3.65 -7.28
C ILE A 147 -18.79 -2.43 -7.31
N PRO A 148 -18.69 -1.65 -6.21
CA PRO A 148 -17.76 -0.53 -6.17
C PRO A 148 -16.30 -1.02 -6.00
N ALA A 149 -15.39 -0.17 -6.47
CA ALA A 149 -13.96 -0.32 -6.27
C ALA A 149 -13.41 0.84 -5.44
N ILE A 150 -12.69 0.53 -4.37
CA ILE A 150 -11.95 1.49 -3.56
C ILE A 150 -10.47 1.37 -3.94
N SER A 151 -10.08 2.15 -4.94
CA SER A 151 -8.72 2.15 -5.49
C SER A 151 -7.72 2.78 -4.53
N PHE A 152 -6.53 2.22 -4.47
CA PHE A 152 -5.38 2.76 -3.74
C PHE A 152 -4.53 3.75 -4.57
N SER A 153 -4.96 4.04 -5.80
CA SER A 153 -4.32 5.03 -6.66
C SER A 153 -4.28 6.41 -5.99
N ASN A 154 -3.24 7.17 -6.30
CA ASN A 154 -3.09 8.57 -5.93
C ASN A 154 -3.55 9.53 -7.04
N ASP A 155 -4.18 9.00 -8.08
CA ASP A 155 -4.69 9.79 -9.20
C ASP A 155 -6.19 10.05 -9.05
N ALA A 156 -6.55 11.28 -8.73
CA ALA A 156 -7.94 11.69 -8.55
C ALA A 156 -8.77 11.62 -9.85
N SER A 157 -8.13 11.63 -11.03
CA SER A 157 -8.84 11.64 -12.32
C SER A 157 -9.56 10.34 -12.65
N VAL A 158 -9.17 9.23 -12.01
CA VAL A 158 -9.78 7.92 -12.24
C VAL A 158 -11.00 7.66 -11.35
N ALA A 159 -11.34 8.60 -10.47
CA ALA A 159 -12.54 8.50 -9.63
C ALA A 159 -13.82 8.78 -10.43
N GLY A 160 -14.90 8.13 -10.04
CA GLY A 160 -16.22 8.36 -10.62
C GLY A 160 -17.02 7.07 -10.84
N GLY A 161 -18.31 7.20 -11.04
CA GLY A 161 -19.19 6.04 -11.16
C GLY A 161 -19.17 5.16 -9.92
N ASN A 162 -18.61 3.96 -10.05
CA ASN A 162 -18.42 3.02 -8.95
C ASN A 162 -16.98 2.96 -8.45
N VAL A 163 -16.10 3.87 -8.87
CA VAL A 163 -14.69 3.94 -8.46
C VAL A 163 -14.48 5.06 -7.46
N PHE A 164 -13.97 4.68 -6.28
CA PHE A 164 -13.54 5.57 -5.22
C PHE A 164 -12.02 5.56 -5.13
N VAL A 165 -11.39 6.72 -5.02
CA VAL A 165 -9.93 6.84 -4.93
C VAL A 165 -9.55 7.13 -3.50
N MET A 166 -8.81 6.21 -2.86
CA MET A 166 -8.44 6.26 -1.44
C MET A 166 -6.95 6.57 -1.21
N GLY A 167 -6.14 6.61 -2.24
CA GLY A 167 -4.71 6.90 -2.14
C GLY A 167 -4.40 8.29 -1.57
N GLN A 168 -3.13 8.57 -1.41
CA GLN A 168 -2.66 9.90 -0.99
C GLN A 168 -2.70 10.83 -2.20
N ILE A 169 -3.50 11.88 -2.17
CA ILE A 169 -3.71 12.79 -3.29
C ILE A 169 -2.75 13.99 -3.18
N PRO A 170 -1.72 14.08 -4.03
CA PRO A 170 -0.69 15.13 -3.94
C PRO A 170 -1.27 16.53 -3.99
N GLU A 171 -2.35 16.73 -4.76
CA GLU A 171 -3.04 17.98 -4.91
C GLU A 171 -3.57 18.54 -3.58
N GLN A 172 -4.00 17.65 -2.66
CA GLN A 172 -4.47 18.06 -1.34
C GLN A 172 -3.30 18.51 -0.45
N SER A 173 -2.18 17.80 -0.50
CA SER A 173 -0.95 18.19 0.19
C SER A 173 -0.46 19.56 -0.27
N ILE A 174 -0.32 19.76 -1.58
CA ILE A 174 0.12 21.02 -2.17
C ILE A 174 -0.83 22.16 -1.78
N ARG A 175 -2.14 21.98 -1.94
CA ARG A 175 -3.15 22.97 -1.58
C ARG A 175 -3.03 23.40 -0.12
N ARG A 176 -2.91 22.43 0.80
CA ARG A 176 -2.80 22.68 2.25
C ARG A 176 -1.52 23.43 2.60
N THR A 177 -0.40 23.03 2.01
CA THR A 177 0.91 23.67 2.22
C THR A 177 0.93 25.11 1.69
N VAL A 178 0.39 25.31 0.49
CA VAL A 178 0.29 26.67 -0.12
C VAL A 178 -0.62 27.57 0.69
N GLN A 179 -1.78 27.09 1.14
CA GLN A 179 -2.68 27.85 2.03
C GLN A 179 -1.93 28.38 3.26
N PHE A 180 -1.18 27.50 3.92
CA PHE A 180 -0.42 27.85 5.11
C PHE A 180 0.74 28.81 4.80
N ALA A 181 1.49 28.59 3.71
CA ALA A 181 2.56 29.45 3.28
C ALA A 181 2.06 30.87 2.91
N ARG A 182 0.89 30.94 2.23
CA ARG A 182 0.21 32.20 1.93
C ARG A 182 -0.16 32.98 3.18
N ALA A 183 -0.75 32.33 4.18
CA ALA A 183 -1.07 32.95 5.45
C ALA A 183 0.17 33.47 6.20
N ARG A 184 1.36 33.04 5.83
CA ARG A 184 2.65 33.45 6.38
C ARG A 184 3.47 34.36 5.45
N GLY A 185 2.82 34.98 4.48
CA GLY A 185 3.38 36.03 3.64
C GLY A 185 4.03 35.60 2.34
N SER A 186 4.07 34.30 1.99
CA SER A 186 4.51 33.84 0.68
C SER A 186 3.62 34.43 -0.42
N SER A 187 4.19 35.01 -1.46
CA SER A 187 3.43 35.72 -2.51
C SER A 187 3.83 35.38 -3.93
N LYS A 188 5.11 35.17 -4.17
CA LYS A 188 5.69 34.87 -5.48
C LYS A 188 6.26 33.44 -5.44
N PHE A 189 5.63 32.56 -6.18
CA PHE A 189 5.95 31.14 -6.16
C PHE A 189 6.74 30.74 -7.40
N ALA A 190 7.64 29.78 -7.20
CA ALA A 190 8.25 29.02 -8.26
C ALA A 190 7.97 27.54 -8.08
N VAL A 191 8.14 26.71 -9.13
CA VAL A 191 8.00 25.27 -9.06
C VAL A 191 9.13 24.56 -9.77
N LEU A 192 9.63 23.52 -9.10
CA LEU A 192 10.56 22.54 -9.63
C LEU A 192 9.85 21.20 -9.66
N ALA A 193 9.50 20.71 -10.85
CA ALA A 193 8.67 19.51 -11.01
C ALA A 193 9.33 18.50 -11.96
N PRO A 194 9.17 17.19 -11.71
CA PRO A 194 9.63 16.19 -12.66
C PRO A 194 8.78 16.22 -13.94
N GLU A 195 9.34 15.73 -15.04
CA GLU A 195 8.58 15.40 -16.22
C GLU A 195 7.59 14.28 -15.96
N GLY A 196 6.51 14.20 -16.75
CA GLY A 196 5.43 13.21 -16.64
C GLY A 196 4.25 13.68 -15.79
N ASP A 197 3.28 12.78 -15.62
CA ASP A 197 1.95 13.06 -15.07
C ASP A 197 1.98 13.62 -13.64
N TYR A 198 2.81 13.06 -12.77
CA TYR A 198 2.94 13.54 -11.40
C TYR A 198 3.40 15.02 -11.34
N GLY A 199 4.40 15.37 -12.16
CA GLY A 199 4.89 16.74 -12.22
C GLY A 199 3.84 17.71 -12.78
N GLN A 200 3.13 17.32 -13.84
CA GLN A 200 2.05 18.12 -14.43
C GLN A 200 0.92 18.34 -13.43
N ARG A 201 0.46 17.29 -12.74
CA ARG A 201 -0.56 17.39 -11.69
C ARG A 201 -0.12 18.28 -10.54
N SER A 202 1.15 18.18 -10.12
CA SER A 202 1.71 19.03 -9.06
C SER A 202 1.74 20.50 -9.43
N VAL A 203 2.11 20.82 -10.68
CA VAL A 203 2.07 22.20 -11.20
C VAL A 203 0.64 22.73 -11.23
N SER A 204 -0.30 21.95 -11.79
CA SER A 204 -1.73 22.32 -11.83
C SER A 204 -2.31 22.51 -10.44
N ALA A 205 -1.90 21.68 -9.47
CA ALA A 205 -2.31 21.81 -8.08
C ALA A 205 -1.81 23.11 -7.44
N LEU A 206 -0.55 23.47 -7.70
CA LEU A 206 0.01 24.76 -7.25
C LEU A 206 -0.76 25.93 -7.86
N GLU A 207 -0.98 25.94 -9.19
CA GLU A 207 -1.74 26.99 -9.87
C GLU A 207 -3.17 27.12 -9.34
N ASN A 208 -3.84 25.98 -9.09
CA ASN A 208 -5.17 25.96 -8.49
C ASN A 208 -5.16 26.56 -7.08
N ALA A 209 -4.18 26.17 -6.26
CA ALA A 209 -4.02 26.69 -4.90
C ALA A 209 -3.75 28.21 -4.91
N LEU A 210 -2.91 28.70 -5.85
CA LEU A 210 -2.64 30.12 -5.99
C LEU A 210 -3.88 30.91 -6.46
N ARG A 211 -4.69 30.34 -7.35
CA ARG A 211 -5.99 30.94 -7.70
C ARG A 211 -6.93 31.05 -6.49
N GLN A 212 -6.94 30.02 -5.64
CA GLN A 212 -7.81 29.97 -4.47
C GLN A 212 -7.36 30.88 -3.32
N PHE A 213 -6.06 30.89 -3.00
CA PHE A 213 -5.52 31.58 -1.81
C PHE A 213 -4.72 32.84 -2.14
N GLY A 214 -4.62 33.20 -3.41
CA GLY A 214 -3.79 34.29 -3.90
C GLY A 214 -2.34 33.88 -4.06
N GLY A 215 -1.57 34.76 -4.75
CA GLY A 215 -0.17 34.56 -5.10
C GLY A 215 0.02 34.39 -6.60
N THR A 216 1.28 34.44 -7.04
CA THR A 216 1.64 34.36 -8.44
C THR A 216 2.71 33.32 -8.67
N LEU A 217 2.53 32.45 -9.68
CA LEU A 217 3.58 31.60 -10.19
C LEU A 217 4.48 32.39 -11.13
N THR A 218 5.73 32.64 -10.72
CA THR A 218 6.68 33.48 -11.44
C THR A 218 7.69 32.70 -12.27
N ALA A 219 7.99 31.47 -11.87
CA ALA A 219 8.98 30.64 -12.56
C ALA A 219 8.64 29.14 -12.46
N ARG A 220 8.97 28.40 -13.51
CA ARG A 220 8.82 26.93 -13.58
C ARG A 220 10.03 26.31 -14.23
N GLN A 221 10.54 25.22 -13.66
CA GLN A 221 11.55 24.37 -14.26
C GLN A 221 11.14 22.91 -14.14
N ASN A 222 11.35 22.17 -15.22
CA ASN A 222 11.16 20.72 -15.26
C ASN A 222 12.53 20.01 -15.29
N TYR A 223 12.54 18.75 -14.85
CA TYR A 223 13.70 17.88 -14.88
C TYR A 223 13.29 16.43 -15.09
N THR A 224 14.21 15.62 -15.60
CA THR A 224 14.01 14.18 -15.78
C THR A 224 14.48 13.43 -14.52
N ARG A 225 13.64 12.52 -13.99
CA ARG A 225 14.03 11.63 -12.88
C ARG A 225 15.10 10.61 -13.31
N GLY A 226 15.84 10.10 -12.35
CA GLY A 226 16.84 9.04 -12.59
C GLY A 226 18.24 9.55 -12.90
N ASN A 227 18.44 10.87 -12.97
CA ASN A 227 19.74 11.52 -13.18
C ASN A 227 19.88 12.77 -12.30
N THR A 228 20.97 13.53 -12.46
CA THR A 228 21.25 14.76 -11.71
C THR A 228 20.63 16.03 -12.30
N SER A 229 19.75 15.93 -13.30
CA SER A 229 19.16 17.09 -14.00
C SER A 229 18.38 18.02 -13.08
N ILE A 230 17.90 17.53 -11.94
CA ILE A 230 17.24 18.34 -10.91
C ILE A 230 18.16 19.47 -10.39
N VAL A 231 19.46 19.21 -10.25
CA VAL A 231 20.44 20.22 -9.78
C VAL A 231 20.58 21.32 -10.81
N GLY A 232 20.69 20.97 -12.10
CA GLY A 232 20.75 21.94 -13.19
C GLY A 232 19.46 22.75 -13.32
N ALA A 233 18.30 22.12 -13.15
CA ALA A 233 17.01 22.79 -13.15
C ALA A 233 16.86 23.75 -11.95
N ALA A 234 17.32 23.33 -10.75
CA ALA A 234 17.36 24.20 -9.57
C ALA A 234 18.27 25.42 -9.78
N SER A 235 19.43 25.24 -10.42
CA SER A 235 20.35 26.34 -10.76
C SER A 235 19.72 27.32 -11.74
N ARG A 236 19.05 26.84 -12.78
CA ARG A 236 18.29 27.71 -13.71
C ARG A 236 17.19 28.49 -13.01
N LEU A 237 16.43 27.79 -12.13
CA LEU A 237 15.37 28.42 -11.35
C LEU A 237 15.92 29.52 -10.44
N ARG A 238 17.02 29.24 -9.72
CA ARG A 238 17.70 30.22 -8.89
C ARG A 238 18.17 31.43 -9.71
N SER A 239 18.76 31.21 -10.88
CA SER A 239 19.23 32.30 -11.78
C SER A 239 18.09 33.16 -12.32
N ALA A 240 16.91 32.57 -12.55
CA ALA A 240 15.71 33.31 -12.97
C ALA A 240 15.22 34.23 -11.84
N GLY A 241 15.31 33.83 -10.59
CA GLY A 241 14.90 34.63 -9.44
C GLY A 241 13.43 35.04 -9.46
N GLY A 242 13.10 36.13 -8.74
CA GLY A 242 11.75 36.71 -8.77
C GLY A 242 10.69 35.97 -7.96
N TYR A 243 11.07 35.04 -7.09
CA TYR A 243 10.18 34.31 -6.20
C TYR A 243 10.67 34.37 -4.74
N ASP A 244 9.73 34.25 -3.80
CA ASP A 244 9.99 34.14 -2.36
C ASP A 244 9.80 32.70 -1.84
N THR A 245 9.15 31.86 -2.64
CA THR A 245 8.76 30.49 -2.25
C THR A 245 8.91 29.55 -3.44
N VAL A 246 9.43 28.35 -3.23
CA VAL A 246 9.58 27.32 -4.27
C VAL A 246 8.98 26.00 -3.83
N LEU A 247 8.08 25.45 -4.64
CA LEU A 247 7.59 24.08 -4.50
C LEU A 247 8.54 23.12 -5.20
N ILE A 248 9.08 22.13 -4.49
CA ILE A 248 9.81 21.00 -5.05
C ILE A 248 8.85 19.79 -5.05
N ALA A 249 8.36 19.43 -6.22
CA ALA A 249 7.35 18.39 -6.37
C ALA A 249 8.00 17.01 -6.54
N ASP A 250 8.75 16.55 -5.53
CA ASP A 250 9.37 15.22 -5.53
C ASP A 250 9.66 14.71 -4.11
N ALA A 251 10.13 13.45 -4.03
CA ALA A 251 10.54 12.81 -2.79
C ALA A 251 11.72 13.53 -2.13
N ALA A 252 11.88 13.34 -0.82
CA ALA A 252 12.87 14.02 0.02
C ALA A 252 14.29 13.92 -0.57
N ARG A 253 14.70 12.74 -1.03
CA ARG A 253 16.05 12.51 -1.59
C ARG A 253 16.39 13.43 -2.77
N LEU A 254 15.46 13.62 -3.70
CA LEU A 254 15.65 14.52 -4.85
C LEU A 254 15.52 15.97 -4.42
N SER A 255 14.61 16.28 -3.52
CA SER A 255 14.43 17.63 -2.98
C SER A 255 15.68 18.12 -2.23
N LEU A 256 16.39 17.26 -1.53
CA LEU A 256 17.67 17.58 -0.88
C LEU A 256 18.75 18.00 -1.88
N GLN A 257 18.83 17.34 -3.04
CA GLN A 257 19.77 17.70 -4.09
C GLN A 257 19.49 19.12 -4.65
N ALA A 258 18.20 19.44 -4.86
CA ALA A 258 17.80 20.75 -5.34
C ALA A 258 17.94 21.86 -4.29
N ALA A 259 17.60 21.55 -3.03
CA ALA A 259 17.57 22.53 -1.95
C ALA A 259 18.93 23.22 -1.74
N GLY A 260 20.03 22.47 -1.77
CA GLY A 260 21.38 23.01 -1.66
C GLY A 260 21.69 24.03 -2.72
N GLU A 261 21.21 23.83 -3.95
CA GLU A 261 21.40 24.79 -5.07
C GLU A 261 20.49 26.01 -4.92
N LEU A 262 19.22 25.81 -4.58
CA LEU A 262 18.22 26.87 -4.42
C LEU A 262 18.56 27.83 -3.28
N GLN A 263 19.24 27.35 -2.24
CA GLN A 263 19.60 28.16 -1.06
C GLN A 263 20.94 28.92 -1.22
N ARG A 264 21.61 28.80 -2.36
CA ARG A 264 22.80 29.62 -2.68
C ARG A 264 22.39 31.05 -3.04
N GLY A 265 22.61 32.00 -2.14
CA GLY A 265 22.24 33.39 -2.32
C GLY A 265 20.96 33.77 -1.58
N ALA A 266 19.96 34.27 -2.28
CA ALA A 266 18.68 34.65 -1.69
C ALA A 266 17.91 33.40 -1.19
N ARG A 267 17.52 33.43 0.09
CA ARG A 267 16.78 32.30 0.71
C ARG A 267 15.31 32.38 0.35
N ALA A 268 14.85 31.45 -0.49
CA ALA A 268 13.44 31.21 -0.72
C ALA A 268 12.91 30.17 0.28
N ARG A 269 11.64 30.30 0.69
CA ARG A 269 10.96 29.25 1.45
C ARG A 269 10.76 28.03 0.55
N ILE A 270 11.17 26.86 1.01
CA ILE A 270 10.96 25.62 0.27
C ILE A 270 9.66 24.97 0.74
N LEU A 271 8.86 24.52 -0.22
CA LEU A 271 7.69 23.68 0.01
C LEU A 271 7.95 22.30 -0.59
N GLY A 272 7.55 21.26 0.13
CA GLY A 272 7.52 19.88 -0.33
C GLY A 272 6.10 19.36 -0.51
N THR A 273 5.98 18.09 -0.84
CA THR A 273 4.71 17.36 -0.95
C THR A 273 4.61 16.28 0.13
N ASP A 274 3.50 15.57 0.15
CA ASP A 274 3.28 14.38 1.00
C ASP A 274 4.35 13.29 0.84
N LEU A 275 5.07 13.27 -0.28
CA LEU A 275 6.20 12.35 -0.51
C LEU A 275 7.36 12.53 0.47
N TRP A 276 7.35 13.61 1.26
CA TRP A 276 8.32 13.84 2.32
C TRP A 276 7.95 13.16 3.64
N ALA A 277 6.73 12.66 3.75
CA ALA A 277 6.23 12.09 4.99
C ALA A 277 7.02 10.84 5.41
N GLY A 278 7.54 10.87 6.64
CA GLY A 278 8.29 9.75 7.23
C GLY A 278 9.73 9.58 6.74
N ASP A 279 10.24 10.47 5.87
CA ASP A 279 11.63 10.39 5.41
C ASP A 279 12.58 11.03 6.43
N ALA A 280 13.41 10.18 7.04
CA ALA A 280 14.38 10.61 8.06
C ALA A 280 15.49 11.54 7.50
N ALA A 281 15.72 11.53 6.18
CA ALA A 281 16.74 12.37 5.55
C ALA A 281 16.43 13.87 5.61
N LEU A 282 15.17 14.25 5.88
CA LEU A 282 14.77 15.64 6.08
C LEU A 282 15.35 16.22 7.36
N ALA A 283 15.45 15.39 8.40
CA ALA A 283 15.97 15.80 9.68
C ALA A 283 17.51 16.00 9.58
N GLY A 284 17.95 17.18 9.94
CA GLY A 284 19.38 17.52 9.86
C GLY A 284 19.85 17.99 8.49
N ALA A 285 18.96 18.29 7.55
CA ALA A 285 19.26 18.88 6.25
C ALA A 285 19.26 20.42 6.32
N PRO A 286 20.43 21.11 6.41
CA PRO A 286 20.46 22.55 6.64
C PRO A 286 19.77 23.34 5.52
N ALA A 287 19.83 22.85 4.28
CA ALA A 287 19.21 23.50 3.12
C ALA A 287 17.67 23.44 3.15
N LEU A 288 17.08 22.55 3.95
CA LEU A 288 15.63 22.43 4.13
C LEU A 288 15.13 23.06 5.44
N ASN A 289 16.00 23.68 6.23
CA ASN A 289 15.55 24.30 7.48
C ASN A 289 14.51 25.41 7.20
N GLY A 290 13.33 25.30 7.84
CA GLY A 290 12.17 26.16 7.56
C GLY A 290 11.31 25.71 6.38
N ALA A 291 11.64 24.61 5.72
CA ALA A 291 10.82 24.05 4.65
C ALA A 291 9.51 23.48 5.20
N LEU A 292 8.43 23.64 4.42
CA LEU A 292 7.08 23.24 4.80
C LEU A 292 6.55 22.16 3.87
N PHE A 293 5.77 21.24 4.40
CA PHE A 293 4.97 20.29 3.62
C PHE A 293 3.75 19.86 4.42
N SER A 294 2.75 19.32 3.73
CA SER A 294 1.56 18.79 4.40
C SER A 294 1.42 17.31 4.16
N ALA A 295 1.09 16.59 5.21
CA ALA A 295 0.90 15.15 5.15
C ALA A 295 -0.09 14.71 6.24
N VAL A 296 -0.52 13.45 6.16
CA VAL A 296 -1.25 12.79 7.23
C VAL A 296 -0.36 12.62 8.47
N SER A 297 -0.94 12.65 9.66
CA SER A 297 -0.17 12.59 10.91
C SER A 297 0.59 11.27 11.07
N ASP A 298 1.83 11.34 11.62
CA ASP A 298 2.64 10.16 11.89
C ASP A 298 2.34 9.50 13.25
N GLN A 299 1.51 10.12 14.08
CA GLN A 299 1.29 9.64 15.44
C GLN A 299 0.75 8.21 15.49
N ARG A 300 -0.26 7.90 14.65
CA ARG A 300 -0.83 6.56 14.55
C ARG A 300 0.03 5.63 13.71
N PHE A 301 0.67 6.18 12.68
CA PHE A 301 1.55 5.41 11.81
C PHE A 301 2.71 4.77 12.56
N ARG A 302 3.31 5.44 13.54
CA ARG A 302 4.39 4.84 14.34
C ARG A 302 3.94 3.56 15.03
N ARG A 303 2.79 3.57 15.70
CA ARG A 303 2.23 2.38 16.36
C ARG A 303 1.90 1.27 15.36
N PHE A 304 1.32 1.65 14.23
CA PHE A 304 1.03 0.72 13.14
C PHE A 304 2.32 0.09 12.62
N ALA A 305 3.38 0.87 12.39
CA ALA A 305 4.65 0.39 11.89
C ALA A 305 5.36 -0.56 12.88
N GLU A 306 5.32 -0.26 14.17
CA GLU A 306 5.84 -1.14 15.23
C GLU A 306 5.08 -2.48 15.26
N SER A 307 3.75 -2.45 15.21
CA SER A 307 2.93 -3.66 15.18
C SER A 307 3.14 -4.48 13.91
N TYR A 308 3.29 -3.80 12.78
CA TYR A 308 3.57 -4.43 11.49
C TYR A 308 4.95 -5.12 11.50
N GLU A 309 6.00 -4.41 11.94
CA GLU A 309 7.37 -4.93 12.01
C GLU A 309 7.44 -6.14 12.94
N ALA A 310 6.76 -6.09 14.08
CA ALA A 310 6.70 -7.21 15.03
C ALA A 310 6.05 -8.47 14.42
N ARG A 311 5.09 -8.33 13.49
CA ARG A 311 4.39 -9.46 12.85
C ARG A 311 5.07 -9.99 11.60
N PHE A 312 5.63 -9.10 10.80
CA PHE A 312 6.12 -9.46 9.46
C PHE A 312 7.64 -9.35 9.32
N GLY A 313 8.35 -8.92 10.38
CA GLY A 313 9.82 -8.87 10.42
C GLY A 313 10.45 -7.77 9.58
N ALA A 314 9.65 -6.85 9.02
CA ALA A 314 10.15 -5.74 8.20
C ALA A 314 9.28 -4.49 8.42
N LYS A 315 9.87 -3.31 8.28
CA LYS A 315 9.12 -2.04 8.34
C LYS A 315 8.20 -1.90 7.16
N PRO A 316 6.94 -1.45 7.37
CA PRO A 316 6.01 -1.24 6.26
C PRO A 316 6.40 0.01 5.45
N ALA A 317 6.19 -0.05 4.13
CA ALA A 317 6.09 1.17 3.35
C ALA A 317 4.84 1.96 3.78
N ARG A 318 4.85 3.29 3.66
CA ARG A 318 3.72 4.14 4.08
C ARG A 318 2.40 3.72 3.43
N VAL A 319 2.43 3.29 2.17
CA VAL A 319 1.26 2.84 1.40
C VAL A 319 0.55 1.63 2.04
N ALA A 320 1.20 0.89 2.94
CA ALA A 320 0.59 -0.23 3.67
C ALA A 320 -0.66 0.19 4.46
N THR A 321 -0.70 1.44 4.98
CA THR A 321 -1.85 1.96 5.72
C THR A 321 -3.14 1.92 4.91
N LEU A 322 -3.07 2.01 3.58
CA LEU A 322 -4.24 1.95 2.72
C LEU A 322 -4.99 0.61 2.85
N GLY A 323 -4.25 -0.51 2.93
CA GLY A 323 -4.85 -1.82 3.13
C GLY A 323 -5.52 -1.94 4.50
N TYR A 324 -4.88 -1.44 5.55
CA TYR A 324 -5.43 -1.43 6.90
C TYR A 324 -6.68 -0.56 6.99
N ASP A 325 -6.60 0.68 6.51
CA ASP A 325 -7.70 1.66 6.54
C ASP A 325 -8.89 1.22 5.69
N ALA A 326 -8.64 0.53 4.56
CA ALA A 326 -9.71 -0.04 3.73
C ALA A 326 -10.50 -1.13 4.45
N VAL A 327 -9.85 -1.95 5.30
CA VAL A 327 -10.56 -2.91 6.16
C VAL A 327 -11.38 -2.20 7.22
N LEU A 328 -10.83 -1.19 7.90
CA LEU A 328 -11.57 -0.41 8.91
C LEU A 328 -12.81 0.27 8.30
N LEU A 329 -12.65 0.88 7.12
CA LEU A 329 -13.74 1.45 6.35
C LEU A 329 -14.80 0.40 6.02
N THR A 330 -14.38 -0.74 5.50
CA THR A 330 -15.28 -1.85 5.14
C THR A 330 -16.05 -2.35 6.35
N LEU A 331 -15.40 -2.53 7.51
CA LEU A 331 -16.04 -2.93 8.75
C LEU A 331 -17.06 -1.91 9.26
N ARG A 332 -16.76 -0.62 9.13
CA ARG A 332 -17.70 0.45 9.47
C ARG A 332 -18.98 0.36 8.64
N VAL A 333 -18.84 0.16 7.32
CA VAL A 333 -19.96 -0.02 6.39
C VAL A 333 -20.67 -1.35 6.62
N ALA A 334 -19.93 -2.43 6.95
CA ALA A 334 -20.48 -3.77 7.13
C ALA A 334 -21.42 -3.91 8.34
N ARG A 335 -21.49 -2.92 9.24
CA ARG A 335 -22.45 -2.92 10.35
C ARG A 335 -23.88 -2.99 9.89
N ASP A 336 -24.20 -2.30 8.78
CA ASP A 336 -25.53 -2.19 8.22
C ASP A 336 -25.65 -2.93 6.86
N TRP A 337 -24.61 -3.64 6.46
CA TRP A 337 -24.58 -4.38 5.20
C TRP A 337 -25.05 -5.82 5.43
N LYS A 338 -26.13 -6.22 4.76
CA LYS A 338 -26.64 -7.60 4.82
C LYS A 338 -25.76 -8.51 3.98
N VAL A 339 -25.34 -9.65 4.54
CA VAL A 339 -24.54 -10.66 3.81
C VAL A 339 -25.31 -11.12 2.55
N GLY A 340 -24.60 -11.19 1.44
CA GLY A 340 -25.16 -11.57 0.13
C GLY A 340 -25.82 -10.43 -0.65
N SER A 341 -26.16 -9.30 -0.02
CA SER A 341 -26.68 -8.12 -0.72
C SER A 341 -25.56 -7.32 -1.40
N ASP A 342 -25.94 -6.40 -2.27
CA ASP A 342 -25.01 -5.45 -2.87
C ASP A 342 -24.39 -4.55 -1.78
N PHE A 343 -23.14 -4.11 -2.00
CA PHE A 343 -22.45 -3.20 -1.09
C PHE A 343 -23.19 -1.86 -1.01
N PRO A 344 -23.46 -1.32 0.20
CA PRO A 344 -24.20 -0.08 0.38
C PRO A 344 -23.31 1.14 0.09
N GLN A 345 -23.01 1.37 -1.18
CA GLN A 345 -22.08 2.39 -1.67
C GLN A 345 -22.40 3.81 -1.15
N ALA A 346 -23.65 4.13 -0.90
CA ALA A 346 -24.06 5.43 -0.36
C ALA A 346 -23.41 5.74 1.00
N GLN A 347 -23.10 4.72 1.80
CA GLN A 347 -22.45 4.91 3.10
C GLN A 347 -20.98 5.37 2.99
N LEU A 348 -20.34 5.24 1.82
CA LEU A 348 -19.02 5.81 1.58
C LEU A 348 -19.01 7.34 1.61
N TYR A 349 -20.16 7.96 1.37
CA TYR A 349 -20.34 9.43 1.39
C TYR A 349 -20.74 9.98 2.77
N ASP A 350 -20.45 9.25 3.86
CA ASP A 350 -20.71 9.74 5.22
C ASP A 350 -20.00 11.08 5.44
N ALA A 351 -20.79 12.13 5.71
CA ALA A 351 -20.28 13.50 5.90
C ALA A 351 -19.34 13.61 7.11
N GLY A 352 -19.59 12.82 8.17
CA GLY A 352 -18.71 12.73 9.35
C GLY A 352 -17.38 12.04 9.04
N GLY A 353 -17.32 11.29 7.96
CA GLY A 353 -16.14 10.58 7.50
C GLY A 353 -15.77 9.37 8.36
N PHE A 354 -14.54 8.94 8.18
CA PHE A 354 -13.95 7.75 8.75
C PHE A 354 -12.65 8.08 9.45
N LEU A 355 -12.23 7.22 10.34
CA LEU A 355 -10.98 7.36 11.07
C LEU A 355 -10.11 6.13 10.82
N GLY A 356 -8.93 6.35 10.26
CA GLY A 356 -7.94 5.31 9.98
C GLY A 356 -6.60 5.55 10.67
N VAL A 357 -5.60 4.78 10.29
CA VAL A 357 -4.20 4.95 10.69
C VAL A 357 -3.67 6.30 10.20
N ASP A 358 -4.04 6.68 8.99
CA ASP A 358 -3.66 7.96 8.39
C ASP A 358 -4.56 9.14 8.84
N GLY A 359 -5.31 8.97 9.94
CA GLY A 359 -6.16 10.03 10.48
C GLY A 359 -7.57 10.03 9.90
N ALA A 360 -8.25 11.17 10.05
CA ALA A 360 -9.61 11.34 9.56
C ALA A 360 -9.62 11.51 8.03
N PHE A 361 -10.61 10.87 7.39
CA PHE A 361 -10.85 11.00 5.95
C PHE A 361 -12.33 10.82 5.62
N ARG A 362 -12.76 11.31 4.46
CA ARG A 362 -14.08 11.06 3.88
C ARG A 362 -13.96 11.00 2.35
N PHE A 363 -15.01 10.51 1.69
CA PHE A 363 -15.10 10.65 0.23
C PHE A 363 -15.95 11.85 -0.15
N GLY A 364 -15.40 12.71 -1.01
CA GLY A 364 -16.16 13.75 -1.67
C GLY A 364 -17.14 13.19 -2.70
N ARG A 365 -18.06 14.02 -3.20
CA ARG A 365 -19.07 13.61 -4.20
C ARG A 365 -18.48 13.06 -5.51
N SER A 366 -17.26 13.44 -5.83
CA SER A 366 -16.50 12.90 -6.98
C SER A 366 -15.99 11.48 -6.77
N GLY A 367 -16.10 10.89 -5.56
CA GLY A 367 -15.48 9.63 -5.21
C GLY A 367 -13.99 9.75 -4.82
N VAL A 368 -13.44 10.95 -4.80
CA VAL A 368 -12.06 11.19 -4.34
C VAL A 368 -12.05 11.36 -2.83
N ILE A 369 -11.07 10.73 -2.17
CA ILE A 369 -10.84 10.88 -0.75
C ILE A 369 -10.45 12.33 -0.41
N GLU A 370 -10.94 12.83 0.72
CA GLU A 370 -10.48 14.04 1.38
C GLU A 370 -9.84 13.64 2.71
N ARG A 371 -8.56 14.00 2.90
CA ARG A 371 -7.81 13.65 4.12
C ARG A 371 -7.56 14.89 4.98
N ALA A 372 -7.63 14.70 6.28
CA ALA A 372 -7.19 15.69 7.25
C ALA A 372 -5.64 15.71 7.29
N LEU A 373 -5.04 16.80 6.81
CA LEU A 373 -3.60 16.96 6.70
C LEU A 373 -3.07 17.97 7.71
N GLU A 374 -2.01 17.62 8.41
CA GLU A 374 -1.21 18.56 9.20
C GLU A 374 -0.17 19.26 8.33
N VAL A 375 0.24 20.48 8.71
CA VAL A 375 1.41 21.13 8.12
C VAL A 375 2.62 20.88 9.00
N ARG A 376 3.70 20.45 8.38
CA ARG A 376 4.98 20.17 9.04
C ARG A 376 6.05 21.13 8.56
N GLU A 377 7.00 21.39 9.46
CA GLU A 377 8.18 22.20 9.18
C GLU A 377 9.44 21.40 9.54
N VAL A 378 10.43 21.47 8.65
CA VAL A 378 11.77 20.96 8.93
C VAL A 378 12.47 22.00 9.82
N ARG A 379 12.78 21.64 11.07
CA ARG A 379 13.37 22.53 12.06
C ARG A 379 14.57 21.90 12.71
N GLY A 380 15.77 22.33 12.29
CA GLY A 380 17.02 21.75 12.78
C GLY A 380 17.12 20.27 12.46
N ARG A 381 17.09 19.42 13.50
CA ARG A 381 17.18 17.95 13.37
C ARG A 381 15.84 17.23 13.45
N GLU A 382 14.76 17.96 13.38
CA GLU A 382 13.40 17.41 13.57
C GLU A 382 12.47 17.87 12.45
N VAL A 383 11.41 17.11 12.27
CA VAL A 383 10.25 17.51 11.49
C VAL A 383 9.09 17.62 12.47
N ILE A 384 8.59 18.84 12.64
CA ILE A 384 7.55 19.13 13.63
C ILE A 384 6.24 19.55 12.95
N ALA A 385 5.11 19.20 13.55
CA ALA A 385 3.82 19.73 13.14
C ALA A 385 3.69 21.18 13.62
N VAL A 386 3.46 22.11 12.69
CA VAL A 386 3.26 23.55 12.95
C VAL A 386 1.82 24.00 12.77
N ASP A 387 0.99 23.12 12.20
CA ASP A 387 -0.46 23.30 12.11
C ASP A 387 -1.13 21.92 12.07
N ALA A 388 -1.91 21.62 13.09
CA ALA A 388 -2.46 20.30 13.31
C ALA A 388 -3.49 19.91 12.23
N ALA A 389 -3.60 18.62 11.97
CA ALA A 389 -4.66 18.07 11.14
C ALA A 389 -6.02 18.24 11.88
N PRO A 390 -7.10 18.60 11.17
CA PRO A 390 -8.45 18.52 11.71
C PRO A 390 -8.76 17.12 12.26
N GLN A 391 -9.46 17.06 13.41
CA GLN A 391 -9.81 15.77 14.03
C GLN A 391 -11.00 15.07 13.34
N GLY A 392 -11.72 15.78 12.47
CA GLY A 392 -12.88 15.26 11.72
C GLY A 392 -13.36 16.26 10.68
N PHE A 393 -14.45 15.94 10.01
CA PHE A 393 -15.06 16.73 8.92
C PHE A 393 -16.42 17.35 9.31
N GLY A 394 -16.84 17.24 10.54
CA GLY A 394 -18.07 17.84 11.06
C GLY A 394 -17.70 18.88 12.10
N GLY A 395 -17.82 20.16 11.72
CA GLY A 395 -17.75 21.31 12.59
C GLY A 395 -18.67 22.35 12.05
#